data_757071982d3ecaa051f6c3fa80042e05
#
_entry.id   757071982d3ecaa051f6c3fa80042e05
#
_cell.length_a   1.000
_cell.length_b   1.000
_cell.length_c   1.000
_cell.angle_alpha   90.00
_cell.angle_beta   90.00
_cell.angle_gamma   90.00
#
_symmetry.space_group_name_H-M   'P 1'
#
loop_
_entity.id
_entity.type
_entity.pdbx_description
1 polymer ?
#
loop_
_entity_poly.entity_id
_entity_poly.type
_entity_poly.pdbx_seq_one_letter_code
_entity_poly.pdbx_strand_id
1 'polypeptide(L)'
;TKKAKTEEDESAEAEDGDKQDSGEKEVEEEEEDEVPSLPLGVTGAFEDNSFASLAGCVSENTLKGINDMGFTHMTEIQHKSIKPLLEGRDILAAAKTGSGKTLAFLIPAVELIYKLKFMPRNGTGVIILSPTRELAMQTYGVLKELMNHHVHTYGLIMGGSNRSAEAQKLGNGINIIVATPGRLLDHMQNTPGFMYKNLQCLVIDEADRILEVGFEEEMKQIIKLLPKRRQTMLFSATQTRKVEDLAKISLKKEPLYVGVDDNKETATVDGLEQGYVVCPSEKRFLLLFTFLKKNRKKKLMVFFSSCMSVKYHYELLNYIDLPVLAIHGKQKQTKRTTTFFQFCNAESGILLCTDVAARGLDIPEVDWIVQYDPPDDPKEYIHRVGRTARGINGRGHALLILRPEELGFLRYLKQARVPLSEFEFSWSKISDIQSQLEKLIEKNYFLHKSAQEAYKAYIRAYDSHSLKQIYDVNNLDLPKVCLSFGFKVPPFVDLNVNSNHGRRLQKRGGGGGFGYQKSKSVHKAKIFKHISKKSDNRQFSR
;
A
#
# COMPACT_ATOMS: atom_id res chain seq x y z
N THR A 1 9.66 70.17 -2.94
CA THR A 1 10.59 71.28 -2.71
C THR A 1 11.46 71.00 -1.50
N LYS A 2 12.70 70.74 -1.77
CA LYS A 2 13.95 71.27 -1.19
C LYS A 2 14.23 70.88 0.26
N LYS A 3 15.26 70.11 0.42
CA LYS A 3 16.70 70.36 0.66
C LYS A 3 16.98 70.26 2.15
N ALA A 4 17.79 69.41 2.61
CA ALA A 4 19.26 69.26 2.47
C ALA A 4 20.05 69.88 3.63
N LYS A 5 21.05 69.08 4.06
CA LYS A 5 22.35 69.45 4.62
C LYS A 5 22.42 69.71 6.11
N THR A 6 23.40 69.33 6.79
CA THR A 6 24.80 68.89 6.74
C THR A 6 25.39 69.07 8.13
N GLU A 7 26.26 68.18 8.47
CA GLU A 7 27.66 68.32 8.97
C GLU A 7 27.85 68.67 10.45
N GLU A 8 28.62 67.79 11.03
CA GLU A 8 29.99 67.92 11.56
C GLU A 8 30.04 68.56 12.96
N ASP A 9 30.87 68.29 13.89
CA ASP A 9 32.18 67.66 13.97
C ASP A 9 32.60 67.56 15.46
N GLU A 10 33.54 66.64 15.68
CA GLU A 10 34.69 66.70 16.61
C GLU A 10 34.49 66.73 18.15
N SER A 11 35.02 65.80 18.75
CA SER A 11 36.35 65.56 19.34
C SER A 11 36.40 65.59 20.90
N ALA A 12 37.02 64.60 21.35
CA ALA A 12 38.24 64.46 22.16
C ALA A 12 38.12 64.19 23.67
N GLU A 13 38.80 63.09 23.99
CA GLU A 13 39.73 62.87 25.12
C GLU A 13 39.17 63.01 26.56
N ALA A 14 39.50 62.23 27.53
CA ALA A 14 40.54 61.26 27.84
C ALA A 14 40.28 60.68 29.25
N GLU A 15 40.85 59.48 29.42
CA GLU A 15 41.50 58.97 30.64
C GLU A 15 40.71 58.53 31.88
N ASP A 16 40.87 57.29 32.12
CA ASP A 16 41.56 56.56 33.20
C ASP A 16 40.73 56.10 34.43
N GLY A 17 40.91 54.82 34.71
CA GLY A 17 40.57 54.27 36.05
C GLY A 17 40.07 52.87 36.12
N ASP A 18 41.00 51.96 35.85
CA ASP A 18 41.19 50.64 36.46
C ASP A 18 40.22 50.21 37.56
N LYS A 19 39.53 49.04 37.39
CA LYS A 19 39.58 47.88 38.28
C LYS A 19 38.76 46.69 37.80
N GLN A 20 39.48 45.59 37.75
CA GLN A 20 39.06 44.20 37.62
C GLN A 20 37.79 43.85 38.38
N ASP A 21 36.86 43.15 37.76
CA ASP A 21 36.30 41.92 38.34
C ASP A 21 35.91 40.93 37.24
N SER A 22 36.38 39.72 37.46
CA SER A 22 36.26 38.53 36.67
C SER A 22 34.80 38.00 36.70
N GLY A 23 34.19 37.88 35.53
CA GLY A 23 32.95 37.16 35.35
C GLY A 23 33.05 36.39 34.02
N GLU A 24 33.48 35.15 34.10
CA GLU A 24 33.46 34.19 33.02
C GLU A 24 32.02 34.07 32.50
N LYS A 25 31.80 34.51 31.27
CA LYS A 25 30.67 34.04 30.47
C LYS A 25 31.16 32.89 29.63
N GLU A 26 30.77 31.71 30.05
CA GLU A 26 30.80 30.53 29.20
C GLU A 26 30.02 30.82 27.91
N VAL A 27 30.74 30.87 26.80
CA VAL A 27 30.16 30.75 25.47
C VAL A 27 29.97 29.24 25.27
N GLU A 28 28.74 28.79 25.35
CA GLU A 28 28.37 27.46 24.85
C GLU A 28 28.61 27.50 23.33
N GLU A 29 29.74 26.93 22.91
CA GLU A 29 29.92 26.45 21.55
C GLU A 29 28.93 25.30 21.37
N GLU A 30 27.89 25.51 20.56
CA GLU A 30 27.09 24.43 20.00
C GLU A 30 28.06 23.58 19.15
N GLU A 31 28.57 22.50 19.74
CA GLU A 31 29.15 21.41 18.98
C GLU A 31 28.03 20.85 18.10
N GLU A 32 28.08 21.17 16.80
CA GLU A 32 27.39 20.39 15.78
C GLU A 32 27.94 18.97 15.89
N ASP A 33 27.17 18.08 16.50
CA ASP A 33 27.40 16.66 16.44
C ASP A 33 27.43 16.23 14.97
N GLU A 34 28.62 16.17 14.39
CA GLU A 34 28.89 15.45 13.17
C GLU A 34 28.53 13.99 13.43
N VAL A 35 27.33 13.60 12.99
CA VAL A 35 26.95 12.19 12.91
C VAL A 35 28.00 11.52 12.02
N PRO A 36 28.77 10.55 12.53
CA PRO A 36 29.76 9.90 11.71
C PRO A 36 29.05 9.21 10.55
N SER A 37 29.24 9.73 9.36
CA SER A 37 28.85 9.04 8.13
C SER A 37 29.61 7.72 8.10
N LEU A 38 28.91 6.60 8.21
CA LEU A 38 29.48 5.28 7.97
C LEU A 38 30.21 5.31 6.62
N PRO A 39 31.46 4.84 6.54
CA PRO A 39 32.15 4.78 5.27
C PRO A 39 31.35 3.93 4.32
N LEU A 40 30.87 4.54 3.24
CA LEU A 40 30.33 3.84 2.08
C LEU A 40 31.32 2.73 1.74
N GLY A 41 30.83 1.49 1.75
CA GLY A 41 31.69 0.34 1.43
C GLY A 41 32.47 0.62 0.15
N VAL A 42 33.76 0.35 0.18
CA VAL A 42 34.76 0.73 -0.82
C VAL A 42 34.43 0.27 -2.26
N THR A 43 33.46 -0.62 -2.43
CA THR A 43 32.99 -1.13 -3.74
C THR A 43 31.96 -0.24 -4.42
N GLY A 44 31.26 0.65 -3.71
CA GLY A 44 30.23 1.54 -4.30
C GLY A 44 30.76 2.89 -4.77
N ALA A 45 31.97 3.29 -4.36
CA ALA A 45 32.51 4.62 -4.61
C ALA A 45 33.04 4.84 -6.04
N PHE A 46 33.16 3.81 -6.86
CA PHE A 46 33.74 3.86 -8.19
C PHE A 46 32.79 3.43 -9.32
N GLU A 47 31.57 3.00 -9.03
CA GLU A 47 30.59 2.64 -10.04
C GLU A 47 29.66 3.82 -10.33
N ASP A 48 29.60 4.19 -11.61
CA ASP A 48 28.66 5.20 -12.09
C ASP A 48 27.23 4.62 -12.07
N ASN A 49 26.39 5.11 -11.16
CA ASN A 49 24.98 4.74 -11.00
C ASN A 49 24.02 5.71 -11.70
N SER A 50 24.52 6.62 -12.54
CA SER A 50 23.65 7.49 -13.34
C SER A 50 22.96 6.72 -14.45
N PHE A 51 21.75 7.13 -14.83
CA PHE A 51 21.07 6.58 -16.01
C PHE A 51 21.84 6.88 -17.30
N ALA A 52 22.61 7.96 -17.33
CA ALA A 52 23.48 8.29 -18.46
C ALA A 52 24.57 7.21 -18.71
N SER A 53 24.97 6.48 -17.68
CA SER A 53 25.91 5.35 -17.81
C SER A 53 25.37 4.18 -18.67
N LEU A 54 24.06 4.13 -18.91
CA LEU A 54 23.40 3.16 -19.77
C LEU A 54 23.46 3.54 -21.25
N ALA A 55 24.03 4.68 -21.61
CA ALA A 55 24.23 5.08 -22.99
C ALA A 55 25.06 4.01 -23.74
N GLY A 56 24.59 3.63 -24.92
CA GLY A 56 25.17 2.52 -25.68
C GLY A 56 24.62 1.12 -25.36
N CYS A 57 24.06 0.91 -24.17
CA CYS A 57 23.34 -0.31 -23.78
C CYS A 57 21.84 -0.18 -23.98
N VAL A 58 21.32 1.03 -23.79
CA VAL A 58 19.90 1.41 -23.87
C VAL A 58 19.73 2.42 -25.00
N SER A 59 18.62 2.32 -25.74
CA SER A 59 18.31 3.23 -26.84
C SER A 59 18.13 4.67 -26.35
N GLU A 60 18.43 5.62 -27.22
CA GLU A 60 18.22 7.06 -26.93
C GLU A 60 16.75 7.36 -26.61
N ASN A 61 15.82 6.66 -27.26
CA ASN A 61 14.39 6.84 -27.01
C ASN A 61 13.99 6.51 -25.57
N THR A 62 14.53 5.43 -25.02
CA THR A 62 14.30 5.07 -23.60
C THR A 62 15.00 6.05 -22.66
N LEU A 63 16.24 6.48 -22.96
CA LEU A 63 16.97 7.46 -22.15
C LEU A 63 16.25 8.81 -22.12
N LYS A 64 15.70 9.27 -23.24
CA LYS A 64 14.86 10.48 -23.27
C LYS A 64 13.63 10.35 -22.40
N GLY A 65 12.93 9.21 -22.44
CA GLY A 65 11.79 8.94 -21.58
C GLY A 65 12.15 8.98 -20.09
N ILE A 66 13.27 8.39 -19.71
CA ILE A 66 13.78 8.42 -18.33
C ILE A 66 14.10 9.85 -17.89
N ASN A 67 14.76 10.62 -18.76
CA ASN A 67 15.10 12.01 -18.48
C ASN A 67 13.86 12.90 -18.34
N ASP A 68 12.84 12.68 -19.18
CA ASP A 68 11.56 13.40 -19.11
C ASP A 68 10.82 13.13 -17.79
N MET A 69 11.01 11.95 -17.21
CA MET A 69 10.48 11.61 -15.88
C MET A 69 11.27 12.24 -14.73
N GLY A 70 12.39 12.91 -15.01
CA GLY A 70 13.22 13.58 -14.02
C GLY A 70 14.18 12.68 -13.23
N PHE A 71 14.39 11.44 -13.68
CA PHE A 71 15.33 10.52 -13.03
C PHE A 71 16.75 10.70 -13.58
N THR A 72 17.71 10.88 -12.68
CA THR A 72 19.14 11.06 -13.02
C THR A 72 20.00 9.91 -12.57
N HIS A 73 19.70 9.29 -11.43
CA HIS A 73 20.46 8.20 -10.83
C HIS A 73 19.59 6.97 -10.58
N MET A 74 20.19 5.80 -10.77
CA MET A 74 19.55 4.53 -10.50
C MET A 74 19.49 4.24 -9.01
N THR A 75 18.40 3.60 -8.59
CA THR A 75 18.33 2.96 -7.27
C THR A 75 19.19 1.70 -7.25
N GLU A 76 19.45 1.13 -6.07
CA GLU A 76 20.25 -0.09 -5.91
C GLU A 76 19.73 -1.25 -6.75
N ILE A 77 18.42 -1.50 -6.70
CA ILE A 77 17.80 -2.58 -7.49
C ILE A 77 17.94 -2.35 -9.00
N GLN A 78 17.80 -1.10 -9.46
CA GLN A 78 17.99 -0.74 -10.86
C GLN A 78 19.43 -0.95 -11.29
N HIS A 79 20.38 -0.47 -10.50
CA HIS A 79 21.80 -0.61 -10.80
C HIS A 79 22.26 -2.08 -10.87
N LYS A 80 21.79 -2.92 -9.94
CA LYS A 80 22.14 -4.34 -9.89
C LYS A 80 21.48 -5.18 -10.98
N SER A 81 20.29 -4.79 -11.48
CA SER A 81 19.47 -5.67 -12.31
C SER A 81 19.38 -5.25 -13.79
N ILE A 82 19.44 -3.97 -14.13
CA ILE A 82 19.19 -3.52 -15.51
C ILE A 82 20.17 -4.14 -16.51
N LYS A 83 21.46 -4.05 -16.27
CA LYS A 83 22.48 -4.58 -17.21
C LYS A 83 22.35 -6.10 -17.42
N PRO A 84 22.27 -6.94 -16.38
CA PRO A 84 22.04 -8.38 -16.57
C PRO A 84 20.73 -8.70 -17.29
N LEU A 85 19.67 -7.94 -17.03
CA LEU A 85 18.39 -8.13 -17.69
C LEU A 85 18.42 -7.72 -19.18
N LEU A 86 19.19 -6.71 -19.54
CA LEU A 86 19.45 -6.34 -20.92
C LEU A 86 20.18 -7.45 -21.70
N GLU A 87 20.96 -8.27 -21.01
CA GLU A 87 21.64 -9.45 -21.56
C GLU A 87 20.73 -10.67 -21.72
N GLY A 88 19.48 -10.58 -21.29
CA GLY A 88 18.48 -11.65 -21.42
C GLY A 88 18.46 -12.66 -20.29
N ARG A 89 19.10 -12.39 -19.16
CA ARG A 89 19.09 -13.28 -18.00
C ARG A 89 17.73 -13.24 -17.29
N ASP A 90 17.34 -14.37 -16.73
CA ASP A 90 16.23 -14.45 -15.78
C ASP A 90 16.68 -13.90 -14.43
N ILE A 91 15.74 -13.30 -13.68
CA ILE A 91 16.02 -12.75 -12.34
C ILE A 91 14.99 -13.22 -11.34
N LEU A 92 15.48 -13.51 -10.14
CA LEU A 92 14.69 -13.58 -8.90
C LEU A 92 15.17 -12.45 -7.99
N ALA A 93 14.36 -11.41 -7.84
CA ALA A 93 14.72 -10.23 -7.07
C ALA A 93 13.89 -10.11 -5.79
N ALA A 94 14.60 -10.05 -4.67
CA ALA A 94 14.02 -9.68 -3.38
C ALA A 94 14.09 -8.15 -3.23
N ALA A 95 12.97 -7.49 -3.43
CA ALA A 95 12.89 -6.04 -3.39
C ALA A 95 11.58 -5.56 -2.75
N LYS A 96 11.70 -4.60 -1.85
CA LYS A 96 10.55 -3.96 -1.19
C LYS A 96 9.81 -3.01 -2.11
N THR A 97 8.56 -2.73 -1.79
CA THR A 97 7.79 -1.65 -2.41
C THR A 97 8.55 -0.33 -2.26
N GLY A 98 8.60 0.46 -3.33
CA GLY A 98 9.32 1.74 -3.33
C GLY A 98 10.82 1.67 -3.60
N SER A 99 11.37 0.49 -3.87
CA SER A 99 12.79 0.31 -4.20
C SER A 99 13.19 0.76 -5.61
N GLY A 100 12.23 1.15 -6.44
CA GLY A 100 12.46 1.51 -7.84
C GLY A 100 12.42 0.33 -8.82
N LYS A 101 11.91 -0.82 -8.37
CA LYS A 101 11.83 -2.05 -9.18
C LYS A 101 11.06 -1.89 -10.49
N THR A 102 10.09 -0.97 -10.56
CA THR A 102 9.28 -0.79 -11.76
C THR A 102 10.13 -0.41 -12.97
N LEU A 103 11.01 0.56 -12.87
CA LEU A 103 11.95 0.88 -13.95
C LEU A 103 13.01 -0.22 -14.14
N ALA A 104 13.37 -0.93 -13.08
CA ALA A 104 14.32 -2.03 -13.17
C ALA A 104 13.87 -3.13 -14.14
N PHE A 105 12.57 -3.44 -14.20
CA PHE A 105 12.04 -4.39 -15.18
C PHE A 105 11.49 -3.74 -16.46
N LEU A 106 10.94 -2.53 -16.39
CA LEU A 106 10.38 -1.87 -17.58
C LEU A 106 11.45 -1.50 -18.61
N ILE A 107 12.59 -0.98 -18.17
CA ILE A 107 13.66 -0.58 -19.08
C ILE A 107 14.15 -1.78 -19.93
N PRO A 108 14.55 -2.92 -19.37
CA PRO A 108 14.93 -4.09 -20.16
C PRO A 108 13.79 -4.62 -21.03
N ALA A 109 12.56 -4.61 -20.55
CA ALA A 109 11.39 -5.09 -21.30
C ALA A 109 11.12 -4.23 -22.53
N VAL A 110 11.13 -2.91 -22.40
CA VAL A 110 10.97 -1.96 -23.50
C VAL A 110 12.11 -2.09 -24.50
N GLU A 111 13.35 -2.19 -24.03
CA GLU A 111 14.52 -2.36 -24.87
C GLU A 111 14.49 -3.66 -25.69
N LEU A 112 13.98 -4.74 -25.10
CA LEU A 112 13.81 -6.02 -25.80
C LEU A 112 12.87 -5.85 -26.99
N ILE A 113 11.72 -5.22 -26.81
CA ILE A 113 10.75 -4.93 -27.87
C ILE A 113 11.34 -4.00 -28.94
N TYR A 114 12.06 -2.98 -28.53
CA TYR A 114 12.75 -2.06 -29.45
C TYR A 114 13.81 -2.77 -30.30
N LYS A 115 14.69 -3.55 -29.68
CA LYS A 115 15.77 -4.28 -30.37
C LYS A 115 15.25 -5.34 -31.33
N LEU A 116 14.17 -6.02 -30.96
CA LEU A 116 13.52 -7.03 -31.81
C LEU A 116 12.60 -6.41 -32.89
N LYS A 117 12.46 -5.09 -32.90
CA LYS A 117 11.63 -4.36 -33.87
C LYS A 117 10.20 -4.90 -33.96
N PHE A 118 9.59 -5.14 -32.79
CA PHE A 118 8.22 -5.61 -32.75
C PHE A 118 7.27 -4.64 -33.45
N MET A 119 6.32 -5.19 -34.16
CA MET A 119 5.23 -4.48 -34.81
C MET A 119 3.90 -4.99 -34.26
N PRO A 120 2.77 -4.27 -34.40
CA PRO A 120 1.47 -4.74 -33.93
C PRO A 120 1.12 -6.16 -34.45
N ARG A 121 1.47 -6.47 -35.67
CA ARG A 121 1.25 -7.81 -36.27
C ARG A 121 2.00 -8.96 -35.58
N ASN A 122 3.06 -8.66 -34.85
CA ASN A 122 3.82 -9.66 -34.10
C ASN A 122 3.11 -10.07 -32.81
N GLY A 123 2.07 -9.33 -32.42
CA GLY A 123 1.33 -9.54 -31.19
C GLY A 123 2.12 -9.14 -29.95
N THR A 124 1.94 -9.87 -28.87
CA THR A 124 2.49 -9.55 -27.56
C THR A 124 3.87 -10.15 -27.38
N GLY A 125 4.84 -9.30 -27.08
CA GLY A 125 6.22 -9.69 -26.78
C GLY A 125 6.57 -9.63 -25.30
N VAL A 126 5.90 -8.80 -24.53
CA VAL A 126 6.08 -8.65 -23.07
C VAL A 126 4.74 -8.67 -22.36
N ILE A 127 4.67 -9.47 -21.31
CA ILE A 127 3.54 -9.47 -20.35
C ILE A 127 4.09 -9.15 -18.96
N ILE A 128 3.47 -8.16 -18.30
CA ILE A 128 3.78 -7.76 -16.93
C ILE A 128 2.56 -8.06 -16.07
N LEU A 129 2.70 -8.97 -15.11
CA LEU A 129 1.64 -9.37 -14.19
C LEU A 129 1.75 -8.62 -12.88
N SER A 130 0.63 -8.06 -12.45
CA SER A 130 0.48 -7.32 -11.19
C SER A 130 -0.65 -7.91 -10.36
N PRO A 131 -0.53 -7.92 -9.01
CA PRO A 131 -1.51 -8.55 -8.12
C PRO A 131 -2.85 -7.83 -8.07
N THR A 132 -2.88 -6.54 -8.30
CA THR A 132 -4.06 -5.70 -8.17
C THR A 132 -4.24 -4.80 -9.39
N ARG A 133 -5.48 -4.36 -9.61
CA ARG A 133 -5.82 -3.41 -10.69
C ARG A 133 -5.10 -2.08 -10.52
N GLU A 134 -5.03 -1.60 -9.29
CA GLU A 134 -4.42 -0.33 -8.94
C GLU A 134 -2.92 -0.34 -9.25
N LEU A 135 -2.21 -1.41 -8.87
CA LEU A 135 -0.81 -1.56 -9.22
C LEU A 135 -0.60 -1.70 -10.73
N ALA A 136 -1.47 -2.46 -11.40
CA ALA A 136 -1.41 -2.58 -12.86
C ALA A 136 -1.56 -1.22 -13.56
N MET A 137 -2.51 -0.39 -13.12
CA MET A 137 -2.70 0.97 -13.62
C MET A 137 -1.48 1.85 -13.38
N GLN A 138 -0.88 1.74 -12.22
CA GLN A 138 0.30 2.50 -11.84
C GLN A 138 1.52 2.12 -12.68
N THR A 139 1.77 0.83 -12.83
CA THR A 139 2.84 0.31 -13.71
C THR A 139 2.61 0.74 -15.16
N TYR A 140 1.36 0.70 -15.62
CA TYR A 140 0.97 1.20 -16.93
C TYR A 140 1.24 2.70 -17.09
N GLY A 141 0.98 3.51 -16.07
CA GLY A 141 1.29 4.95 -16.07
C GLY A 141 2.79 5.21 -16.27
N VAL A 142 3.65 4.48 -15.56
CA VAL A 142 5.11 4.57 -15.72
C VAL A 142 5.53 4.10 -17.11
N LEU A 143 4.97 2.99 -17.59
CA LEU A 143 5.22 2.48 -18.94
C LEU A 143 4.86 3.50 -20.02
N LYS A 144 3.72 4.18 -19.87
CA LYS A 144 3.26 5.22 -20.78
C LYS A 144 4.27 6.38 -20.89
N GLU A 145 4.80 6.84 -19.77
CA GLU A 145 5.83 7.88 -19.76
C GLU A 145 7.13 7.38 -20.40
N LEU A 146 7.56 6.17 -20.10
CA LEU A 146 8.75 5.56 -20.70
C LEU A 146 8.63 5.37 -22.22
N MET A 147 7.41 5.13 -22.71
CA MET A 147 7.11 4.90 -24.12
C MET A 147 6.90 6.17 -24.96
N ASN A 148 6.98 7.37 -24.36
CA ASN A 148 6.72 8.63 -25.09
C ASN A 148 7.51 8.82 -26.37
N HIS A 149 8.72 8.29 -26.45
CA HIS A 149 9.60 8.38 -27.62
C HIS A 149 9.65 7.06 -28.43
N HIS A 150 8.81 6.09 -28.09
CA HIS A 150 8.69 4.81 -28.79
C HIS A 150 7.39 4.71 -29.58
N VAL A 151 7.41 3.89 -30.63
CA VAL A 151 6.24 3.67 -31.53
C VAL A 151 5.50 2.37 -31.26
N HIS A 152 6.02 1.51 -30.38
CA HIS A 152 5.43 0.21 -30.09
C HIS A 152 4.13 0.33 -29.32
N THR A 153 3.22 -0.61 -29.53
CA THR A 153 1.92 -0.63 -28.85
C THR A 153 2.05 -1.20 -27.44
N TYR A 154 1.31 -0.62 -26.53
CA TYR A 154 1.23 -1.06 -25.13
C TYR A 154 -0.19 -0.90 -24.61
N GLY A 155 -0.59 -1.72 -23.65
CA GLY A 155 -1.95 -1.72 -23.16
C GLY A 155 -2.10 -2.28 -21.75
N LEU A 156 -3.25 -1.98 -21.15
CA LEU A 156 -3.65 -2.41 -19.83
C LEU A 156 -4.83 -3.39 -19.95
N ILE A 157 -4.66 -4.58 -19.37
CA ILE A 157 -5.65 -5.65 -19.36
C ILE A 157 -5.95 -6.01 -17.89
N MET A 158 -7.11 -5.62 -17.43
CA MET A 158 -7.46 -5.84 -16.02
C MET A 158 -8.95 -6.09 -15.81
N GLY A 159 -9.28 -6.86 -14.80
CA GLY A 159 -10.67 -7.09 -14.41
C GLY A 159 -11.41 -5.78 -14.08
N GLY A 160 -12.70 -5.72 -14.35
CA GLY A 160 -13.53 -4.52 -14.14
C GLY A 160 -13.52 -3.52 -15.30
N SER A 161 -12.67 -3.69 -16.29
CA SER A 161 -12.70 -2.96 -17.55
C SER A 161 -13.63 -3.62 -18.57
N ASN A 162 -13.92 -2.90 -19.66
CA ASN A 162 -14.72 -3.45 -20.75
C ASN A 162 -13.96 -4.56 -21.49
N ARG A 163 -14.41 -5.81 -21.30
CA ARG A 163 -13.76 -6.99 -21.87
C ARG A 163 -13.74 -6.99 -23.40
N SER A 164 -14.84 -6.56 -24.03
CA SER A 164 -14.93 -6.53 -25.49
C SER A 164 -13.97 -5.52 -26.11
N ALA A 165 -13.80 -4.36 -25.47
CA ALA A 165 -12.84 -3.36 -25.90
C ALA A 165 -11.40 -3.88 -25.74
N GLU A 166 -11.11 -4.60 -24.65
CA GLU A 166 -9.80 -5.25 -24.45
C GLU A 166 -9.55 -6.31 -25.53
N ALA A 167 -10.53 -7.17 -25.82
CA ALA A 167 -10.43 -8.19 -26.86
C ALA A 167 -10.11 -7.58 -28.24
N GLN A 168 -10.76 -6.47 -28.57
CA GLN A 168 -10.50 -5.75 -29.82
C GLN A 168 -9.08 -5.17 -29.87
N LYS A 169 -8.62 -4.55 -28.78
CA LYS A 169 -7.23 -4.04 -28.70
C LYS A 169 -6.21 -5.16 -28.82
N LEU A 170 -6.44 -6.29 -28.18
CA LEU A 170 -5.59 -7.48 -28.30
C LEU A 170 -5.54 -8.02 -29.72
N GLY A 171 -6.68 -8.04 -30.43
CA GLY A 171 -6.76 -8.42 -31.84
C GLY A 171 -5.98 -7.47 -32.74
N ASN A 172 -5.93 -6.19 -32.44
CA ASN A 172 -5.14 -5.19 -33.17
C ASN A 172 -3.62 -5.30 -32.93
N GLY A 173 -3.20 -6.01 -31.90
CA GLY A 173 -1.81 -6.24 -31.53
C GLY A 173 -1.29 -5.26 -30.50
N ILE A 174 -1.05 -5.75 -29.31
CA ILE A 174 -0.40 -5.02 -28.21
C ILE A 174 0.93 -5.68 -27.93
N ASN A 175 2.05 -4.95 -28.11
CA ASN A 175 3.38 -5.50 -27.93
C ASN A 175 3.77 -5.66 -26.45
N ILE A 176 3.36 -4.73 -25.60
CA ILE A 176 3.65 -4.75 -24.16
C ILE A 176 2.34 -4.66 -23.39
N ILE A 177 2.04 -5.67 -22.58
CA ILE A 177 0.82 -5.75 -21.79
C ILE A 177 1.16 -5.65 -20.30
N VAL A 178 0.44 -4.78 -19.60
CA VAL A 178 0.34 -4.80 -18.12
C VAL A 178 -1.02 -5.39 -17.77
N ALA A 179 -1.06 -6.41 -16.95
CA ALA A 179 -2.28 -7.16 -16.68
C ALA A 179 -2.38 -7.66 -15.24
N THR A 180 -3.63 -7.93 -14.82
CA THR A 180 -3.92 -8.77 -13.65
C THR A 180 -4.12 -10.22 -14.10
N PRO A 181 -3.73 -11.24 -13.28
CA PRO A 181 -3.69 -12.63 -13.72
C PRO A 181 -5.02 -13.18 -14.23
N GLY A 182 -6.11 -12.94 -13.52
CA GLY A 182 -7.42 -13.52 -13.88
C GLY A 182 -7.93 -13.07 -15.24
N ARG A 183 -7.85 -11.76 -15.53
CA ARG A 183 -8.29 -11.21 -16.82
C ARG A 183 -7.36 -11.59 -17.97
N LEU A 184 -6.07 -11.66 -17.70
CA LEU A 184 -5.12 -12.13 -18.71
C LEU A 184 -5.41 -13.58 -19.12
N LEU A 185 -5.59 -14.47 -18.14
CA LEU A 185 -5.92 -15.88 -18.40
C LEU A 185 -7.24 -16.02 -19.17
N ASP A 186 -8.26 -15.25 -18.81
CA ASP A 186 -9.52 -15.22 -19.55
C ASP A 186 -9.31 -14.89 -21.03
N HIS A 187 -8.54 -13.87 -21.34
CA HIS A 187 -8.22 -13.54 -22.73
C HIS A 187 -7.35 -14.59 -23.44
N MET A 188 -6.39 -15.19 -22.73
CA MET A 188 -5.58 -16.28 -23.31
C MET A 188 -6.42 -17.49 -23.71
N GLN A 189 -7.45 -17.80 -22.94
CA GLN A 189 -8.34 -18.95 -23.15
C GLN A 189 -9.51 -18.65 -24.10
N ASN A 190 -10.05 -17.43 -24.08
CA ASN A 190 -11.35 -17.12 -24.67
C ASN A 190 -11.31 -15.98 -25.71
N THR A 191 -10.16 -15.46 -26.06
CA THR A 191 -10.01 -14.41 -27.07
C THR A 191 -9.12 -14.90 -28.22
N PRO A 192 -9.71 -15.41 -29.31
CA PRO A 192 -8.95 -16.04 -30.40
C PRO A 192 -7.95 -15.11 -31.10
N GLY A 193 -8.24 -13.79 -31.10
CA GLY A 193 -7.35 -12.77 -31.67
C GLY A 193 -6.16 -12.39 -30.80
N PHE A 194 -6.06 -12.91 -29.61
CA PHE A 194 -4.92 -12.65 -28.72
C PHE A 194 -3.71 -13.46 -29.14
N MET A 195 -2.72 -12.78 -29.70
CA MET A 195 -1.51 -13.40 -30.18
C MET A 195 -0.36 -13.25 -29.19
N TYR A 196 -0.07 -14.32 -28.45
CA TYR A 196 1.02 -14.37 -27.44
C TYR A 196 2.09 -15.42 -27.76
N LYS A 197 2.04 -16.04 -28.95
CA LYS A 197 3.02 -17.05 -29.37
C LYS A 197 4.45 -16.52 -29.51
N ASN A 198 4.59 -15.22 -29.74
CA ASN A 198 5.86 -14.54 -29.89
C ASN A 198 6.39 -13.92 -28.60
N LEU A 199 5.81 -14.26 -27.44
CA LEU A 199 6.25 -13.72 -26.16
C LEU A 199 7.73 -13.95 -25.93
N GLN A 200 8.45 -12.88 -25.60
CA GLN A 200 9.88 -12.86 -25.33
C GLN A 200 10.20 -12.69 -23.83
N CYS A 201 9.33 -12.01 -23.09
CA CYS A 201 9.56 -11.69 -21.68
C CYS A 201 8.26 -11.75 -20.86
N LEU A 202 8.34 -12.40 -19.72
CA LEU A 202 7.33 -12.41 -18.68
C LEU A 202 7.88 -11.72 -17.43
N VAL A 203 7.18 -10.72 -16.93
CA VAL A 203 7.47 -10.08 -15.64
C VAL A 203 6.37 -10.42 -14.65
N ILE A 204 6.76 -10.95 -13.49
CA ILE A 204 5.87 -11.23 -12.38
C ILE A 204 6.24 -10.25 -11.26
N ASP A 205 5.43 -9.22 -11.10
CA ASP A 205 5.65 -8.20 -10.08
C ASP A 205 4.85 -8.50 -8.81
N GLU A 206 5.48 -8.29 -7.67
CA GLU A 206 4.89 -8.61 -6.36
C GLU A 206 4.32 -10.04 -6.30
N ALA A 207 5.14 -11.02 -6.63
CA ALA A 207 4.74 -12.42 -6.72
C ALA A 207 4.11 -12.96 -5.42
N ASP A 208 4.63 -12.57 -4.27
CA ASP A 208 4.06 -12.89 -2.97
C ASP A 208 2.61 -12.37 -2.83
N ARG A 209 2.31 -11.19 -3.33
CA ARG A 209 0.97 -10.62 -3.33
C ARG A 209 0.02 -11.30 -4.31
N ILE A 210 0.51 -11.66 -5.49
CA ILE A 210 -0.29 -12.44 -6.45
C ILE A 210 -0.77 -13.75 -5.80
N LEU A 211 0.10 -14.42 -5.06
CA LEU A 211 -0.22 -15.66 -4.37
C LEU A 211 -1.14 -15.45 -3.15
N GLU A 212 -0.94 -14.38 -2.40
CA GLU A 212 -1.81 -14.04 -1.25
C GLU A 212 -3.24 -13.67 -1.68
N VAL A 213 -3.40 -13.02 -2.82
CA VAL A 213 -4.72 -12.70 -3.40
C VAL A 213 -5.44 -13.96 -3.90
N GLY A 214 -4.72 -15.05 -4.11
CA GLY A 214 -5.28 -16.35 -4.47
C GLY A 214 -5.17 -16.71 -5.95
N PHE A 215 -4.30 -16.05 -6.70
CA PHE A 215 -4.07 -16.32 -8.14
C PHE A 215 -3.06 -17.45 -8.42
N GLU A 216 -2.88 -18.36 -7.49
CA GLU A 216 -1.90 -19.46 -7.64
C GLU A 216 -2.21 -20.34 -8.85
N GLU A 217 -3.47 -20.74 -9.02
CA GLU A 217 -3.88 -21.61 -10.14
C GLU A 217 -3.85 -20.87 -11.49
N GLU A 218 -4.31 -19.60 -11.50
CA GLU A 218 -4.24 -18.77 -12.69
C GLU A 218 -2.79 -18.59 -13.16
N MET A 219 -1.86 -18.38 -12.24
CA MET A 219 -0.44 -18.24 -12.55
C MET A 219 0.14 -19.52 -13.17
N LYS A 220 -0.20 -20.69 -12.60
CA LYS A 220 0.24 -21.99 -13.16
C LYS A 220 -0.29 -22.19 -14.59
N GLN A 221 -1.55 -21.85 -14.83
CA GLN A 221 -2.16 -21.97 -16.14
C GLN A 221 -1.56 -20.99 -17.14
N ILE A 222 -1.33 -19.74 -16.76
CA ILE A 222 -0.66 -18.74 -17.61
C ILE A 222 0.73 -19.23 -18.02
N ILE A 223 1.54 -19.66 -17.08
CA ILE A 223 2.90 -20.14 -17.32
C ILE A 223 2.89 -21.34 -18.26
N LYS A 224 1.92 -22.25 -18.11
CA LYS A 224 1.77 -23.42 -18.98
C LYS A 224 1.43 -23.06 -20.44
N LEU A 225 0.64 -22.00 -20.64
CA LEU A 225 0.21 -21.56 -21.97
C LEU A 225 1.28 -20.73 -22.70
N LEU A 226 2.18 -20.08 -21.96
CA LEU A 226 3.21 -19.23 -22.55
C LEU A 226 4.35 -20.02 -23.19
N PRO A 227 5.05 -19.45 -24.20
CA PRO A 227 6.24 -20.06 -24.76
C PRO A 227 7.29 -20.36 -23.70
N LYS A 228 7.89 -21.53 -23.72
CA LYS A 228 8.95 -21.94 -22.79
C LYS A 228 10.24 -21.15 -23.00
N ARG A 229 10.56 -20.81 -24.25
CA ARG A 229 11.71 -19.96 -24.56
C ARG A 229 11.33 -18.51 -24.40
N ARG A 230 11.62 -17.99 -23.21
CA ARG A 230 11.37 -16.59 -22.82
C ARG A 230 12.35 -16.16 -21.74
N GLN A 231 12.49 -14.86 -21.56
CA GLN A 231 13.10 -14.28 -20.36
C GLN A 231 12.00 -14.12 -19.30
N THR A 232 12.29 -14.46 -18.05
CA THR A 232 11.34 -14.29 -16.94
C THR A 232 12.00 -13.50 -15.80
N MET A 233 11.29 -12.47 -15.34
CA MET A 233 11.70 -11.62 -14.23
C MET A 233 10.67 -11.74 -13.11
N LEU A 234 11.09 -12.21 -11.95
CA LEU A 234 10.24 -12.38 -10.78
C LEU A 234 10.71 -11.46 -9.65
N PHE A 235 9.81 -10.60 -9.20
CA PHE A 235 10.03 -9.66 -8.10
C PHE A 235 9.09 -9.98 -6.95
N SER A 236 9.65 -10.09 -5.75
CA SER A 236 8.88 -10.38 -4.54
C SER A 236 9.55 -9.73 -3.33
N ALA A 237 8.76 -9.12 -2.44
CA ALA A 237 9.29 -8.57 -1.20
C ALA A 237 9.65 -9.66 -0.18
N THR A 238 8.99 -10.83 -0.27
CA THR A 238 9.21 -11.96 0.64
C THR A 238 9.51 -13.23 -0.14
N GLN A 239 10.36 -14.08 0.44
CA GLN A 239 10.74 -15.39 -0.11
C GLN A 239 10.00 -16.50 0.66
N THR A 240 8.71 -16.66 0.36
CA THR A 240 7.90 -17.74 0.93
C THR A 240 8.07 -19.02 0.11
N ARG A 241 7.74 -20.17 0.70
CA ARG A 241 7.75 -21.45 -0.03
C ARG A 241 6.91 -21.41 -1.30
N LYS A 242 5.75 -20.75 -1.27
CA LYS A 242 4.91 -20.59 -2.46
C LYS A 242 5.57 -19.75 -3.55
N VAL A 243 6.31 -18.70 -3.17
CA VAL A 243 7.11 -17.90 -4.12
C VAL A 243 8.23 -18.73 -4.72
N GLU A 244 8.91 -19.54 -3.91
CA GLU A 244 9.94 -20.48 -4.40
C GLU A 244 9.37 -21.50 -5.39
N ASP A 245 8.20 -22.06 -5.10
CA ASP A 245 7.53 -23.01 -5.98
C ASP A 245 7.11 -22.33 -7.30
N LEU A 246 6.62 -21.11 -7.25
CA LEU A 246 6.33 -20.31 -8.46
C LEU A 246 7.60 -20.01 -9.25
N ALA A 247 8.70 -19.68 -8.57
CA ALA A 247 9.99 -19.44 -9.22
C ALA A 247 10.50 -20.69 -9.96
N LYS A 248 10.37 -21.87 -9.36
CA LYS A 248 10.80 -23.15 -9.99
C LYS A 248 10.08 -23.45 -11.30
N ILE A 249 8.80 -23.11 -11.42
CA ILE A 249 8.02 -23.36 -12.63
C ILE A 249 8.12 -22.24 -13.67
N SER A 250 8.48 -21.03 -13.27
CA SER A 250 8.49 -19.86 -14.14
C SER A 250 9.88 -19.46 -14.65
N LEU A 251 10.93 -19.66 -13.86
CA LEU A 251 12.29 -19.27 -14.17
C LEU A 251 13.10 -20.43 -14.79
N LYS A 252 14.10 -20.07 -15.59
CA LYS A 252 15.13 -21.02 -16.05
C LYS A 252 15.97 -21.50 -14.88
N LYS A 253 16.74 -22.55 -15.11
CA LYS A 253 17.78 -22.98 -14.15
C LYS A 253 18.79 -21.85 -13.98
N GLU A 254 19.22 -21.64 -12.74
CA GLU A 254 20.23 -20.65 -12.37
C GLU A 254 19.86 -19.19 -12.75
N PRO A 255 18.69 -18.67 -12.26
CA PRO A 255 18.40 -17.27 -12.43
C PRO A 255 19.38 -16.40 -11.63
N LEU A 256 19.59 -15.16 -12.08
CA LEU A 256 20.29 -14.19 -11.26
C LEU A 256 19.46 -13.91 -10.02
N TYR A 257 20.08 -14.03 -8.84
CA TYR A 257 19.47 -13.59 -7.58
C TYR A 257 19.97 -12.18 -7.23
N VAL A 258 19.06 -11.28 -6.95
CA VAL A 258 19.35 -9.93 -6.46
C VAL A 258 18.57 -9.68 -5.18
N GLY A 259 19.29 -9.59 -4.06
CA GLY A 259 18.74 -9.19 -2.76
C GLY A 259 19.22 -7.79 -2.42
N VAL A 260 18.29 -6.85 -2.36
CA VAL A 260 18.62 -5.43 -2.05
C VAL A 260 18.71 -5.20 -0.55
N ASP A 261 18.00 -6.00 0.23
CA ASP A 261 17.85 -5.81 1.68
C ASP A 261 18.46 -6.95 2.52
N ASP A 262 19.20 -7.88 1.92
CA ASP A 262 19.70 -9.08 2.59
C ASP A 262 20.66 -8.78 3.76
N ASN A 263 21.33 -7.63 3.72
CA ASN A 263 22.29 -7.20 4.74
C ASN A 263 21.75 -6.12 5.70
N LYS A 264 20.49 -5.74 5.59
CA LYS A 264 19.92 -4.72 6.49
C LYS A 264 19.41 -5.36 7.77
N GLU A 265 19.81 -4.79 8.90
CA GLU A 265 19.36 -5.23 10.23
C GLU A 265 17.86 -4.94 10.47
N THR A 266 17.28 -4.02 9.72
CA THR A 266 15.88 -3.61 9.86
C THR A 266 15.03 -4.00 8.66
N ALA A 267 13.78 -4.41 8.91
CA ALA A 267 12.81 -4.78 7.88
C ALA A 267 12.16 -3.58 7.19
N THR A 268 12.40 -2.38 7.65
CA THR A 268 11.82 -1.13 7.16
C THR A 268 12.88 -0.19 6.62
N VAL A 269 12.46 0.80 5.84
CA VAL A 269 13.35 1.76 5.17
C VAL A 269 14.01 2.69 6.19
N ASP A 270 15.28 3.05 5.97
CA ASP A 270 15.96 4.07 6.75
C ASP A 270 15.25 5.44 6.58
N GLY A 271 15.28 6.27 7.61
CA GLY A 271 14.57 7.56 7.63
C GLY A 271 13.09 7.48 7.99
N LEU A 272 12.55 6.28 8.25
CA LEU A 272 11.21 6.07 8.75
C LEU A 272 11.21 6.13 10.28
N GLU A 273 10.59 7.16 10.84
CA GLU A 273 10.32 7.27 12.27
C GLU A 273 9.03 6.51 12.59
N GLN A 274 9.13 5.46 13.38
CA GLN A 274 8.05 4.54 13.67
C GLN A 274 7.76 4.50 15.16
N GLY A 275 6.48 4.50 15.50
CA GLY A 275 6.08 4.37 16.88
C GLY A 275 4.65 3.89 17.04
N TYR A 276 4.33 3.57 18.27
CA TYR A 276 2.98 3.17 18.66
C TYR A 276 2.48 4.05 19.81
N VAL A 277 1.17 4.13 19.93
CA VAL A 277 0.49 4.75 21.06
C VAL A 277 -0.48 3.75 21.66
N VAL A 278 -0.50 3.67 22.99
CA VAL A 278 -1.47 2.85 23.72
C VAL A 278 -2.72 3.67 23.96
N CYS A 279 -3.84 3.21 23.44
CA CYS A 279 -5.10 3.93 23.48
C CYS A 279 -6.25 3.01 23.93
N PRO A 280 -6.98 3.37 24.98
CA PRO A 280 -8.16 2.62 25.37
C PRO A 280 -9.25 2.69 24.30
N SER A 281 -10.07 1.65 24.20
CA SER A 281 -11.07 1.48 23.14
C SER A 281 -12.02 2.67 23.01
N GLU A 282 -12.46 3.25 24.11
CA GLU A 282 -13.40 4.38 24.13
C GLU A 282 -12.80 5.69 23.60
N LYS A 283 -11.49 5.81 23.56
CA LYS A 283 -10.78 7.04 23.13
C LYS A 283 -10.17 6.95 21.73
N ARG A 284 -10.29 5.83 21.07
CA ARG A 284 -9.65 5.61 19.78
C ARG A 284 -10.07 6.63 18.71
N PHE A 285 -11.35 6.89 18.57
CA PHE A 285 -11.83 7.87 17.61
C PHE A 285 -11.43 9.30 17.98
N LEU A 286 -11.48 9.65 19.25
CA LEU A 286 -11.07 10.97 19.72
C LEU A 286 -9.58 11.22 19.44
N LEU A 287 -8.75 10.20 19.63
CA LEU A 287 -7.32 10.26 19.29
C LEU A 287 -7.12 10.46 17.78
N LEU A 288 -7.79 9.67 16.95
CA LEU A 288 -7.71 9.81 15.50
C LEU A 288 -8.15 11.18 15.03
N PHE A 289 -9.30 11.65 15.49
CA PHE A 289 -9.84 12.96 15.13
C PHE A 289 -8.88 14.09 15.52
N THR A 290 -8.36 14.06 16.74
CA THR A 290 -7.40 15.06 17.24
C THR A 290 -6.13 15.07 16.40
N PHE A 291 -5.59 13.89 16.09
CA PHE A 291 -4.39 13.74 15.27
C PHE A 291 -4.60 14.26 13.85
N LEU A 292 -5.70 13.88 13.21
CA LEU A 292 -6.01 14.31 11.84
C LEU A 292 -6.27 15.82 11.76
N LYS A 293 -6.99 16.37 12.72
CA LYS A 293 -7.26 17.81 12.80
C LYS A 293 -5.97 18.64 12.92
N LYS A 294 -5.03 18.17 13.75
CA LYS A 294 -3.73 18.81 13.91
C LYS A 294 -2.86 18.74 12.66
N ASN A 295 -2.95 17.66 11.92
CA ASN A 295 -2.11 17.36 10.75
C ASN A 295 -2.82 17.56 9.40
N ARG A 296 -3.95 18.24 9.35
CA ARG A 296 -4.78 18.38 8.13
C ARG A 296 -4.08 19.04 6.94
N LYS A 297 -2.98 19.75 7.17
CA LYS A 297 -2.16 20.36 6.11
C LYS A 297 -1.06 19.43 5.57
N LYS A 298 -0.97 18.22 6.11
CA LYS A 298 -0.01 17.20 5.70
C LYS A 298 -0.70 16.15 4.83
N LYS A 299 0.10 15.30 4.20
CA LYS A 299 -0.37 14.18 3.40
C LYS A 299 -0.34 12.90 4.25
N LEU A 300 -1.51 12.32 4.52
CA LEU A 300 -1.65 11.18 5.41
C LEU A 300 -2.43 10.05 4.77
N MET A 301 -2.08 8.82 5.15
CA MET A 301 -2.90 7.63 4.92
C MET A 301 -3.31 7.02 6.25
N VAL A 302 -4.58 6.63 6.36
CA VAL A 302 -5.13 5.96 7.55
C VAL A 302 -5.67 4.59 7.15
N PHE A 303 -5.18 3.55 7.83
CA PHE A 303 -5.56 2.17 7.58
C PHE A 303 -6.62 1.66 8.55
N PHE A 304 -7.64 1.04 8.00
CA PHE A 304 -8.76 0.40 8.71
C PHE A 304 -8.85 -1.08 8.34
N SER A 305 -9.42 -1.88 9.21
CA SER A 305 -9.56 -3.32 9.03
C SER A 305 -10.72 -3.72 8.11
N SER A 306 -11.68 -2.85 7.86
CA SER A 306 -12.86 -3.17 7.04
C SER A 306 -13.32 -2.05 6.13
N CYS A 307 -13.96 -2.43 5.02
CA CYS A 307 -14.57 -1.48 4.10
C CYS A 307 -15.67 -0.63 4.75
N MET A 308 -16.41 -1.20 5.70
CA MET A 308 -17.48 -0.49 6.39
C MET A 308 -16.94 0.55 7.36
N SER A 309 -15.80 0.26 8.02
CA SER A 309 -15.10 1.23 8.85
C SER A 309 -14.58 2.41 8.02
N VAL A 310 -13.99 2.15 6.86
CA VAL A 310 -13.55 3.20 5.93
C VAL A 310 -14.73 4.07 5.49
N LYS A 311 -15.83 3.45 5.07
CA LYS A 311 -17.03 4.16 4.62
C LYS A 311 -17.59 5.06 5.73
N TYR A 312 -17.77 4.53 6.93
CA TYR A 312 -18.31 5.26 8.07
C TYR A 312 -17.44 6.46 8.45
N HIS A 313 -16.13 6.24 8.62
CA HIS A 313 -15.23 7.32 9.00
C HIS A 313 -15.10 8.37 7.88
N TYR A 314 -15.17 7.96 6.63
CA TYR A 314 -15.24 8.88 5.50
C TYR A 314 -16.50 9.78 5.57
N GLU A 315 -17.66 9.19 5.76
CA GLU A 315 -18.92 9.94 5.87
C GLU A 315 -18.94 10.86 7.10
N LEU A 316 -18.50 10.34 8.25
CA LEU A 316 -18.46 11.08 9.50
C LEU A 316 -17.50 12.27 9.45
N LEU A 317 -16.25 12.04 9.06
CA LEU A 317 -15.23 13.07 9.06
C LEU A 317 -15.54 14.20 8.07
N ASN A 318 -16.04 13.87 6.88
CA ASN A 318 -16.51 14.89 5.94
C ASN A 318 -17.72 15.67 6.47
N TYR A 319 -18.63 15.00 7.17
CA TYR A 319 -19.80 15.65 7.78
C TYR A 319 -19.42 16.66 8.89
N ILE A 320 -18.36 16.39 9.63
CA ILE A 320 -17.87 17.26 10.71
C ILE A 320 -16.74 18.20 10.25
N ASP A 321 -16.71 18.55 8.98
CA ASP A 321 -15.79 19.53 8.38
C ASP A 321 -14.28 19.16 8.48
N LEU A 322 -13.97 17.88 8.47
CA LEU A 322 -12.62 17.37 8.28
C LEU A 322 -12.55 16.59 6.96
N PRO A 323 -12.22 17.24 5.83
CA PRO A 323 -12.26 16.62 4.52
C PRO A 323 -11.28 15.45 4.42
N VAL A 324 -11.79 14.30 3.96
CA VAL A 324 -10.99 13.09 3.73
C VAL A 324 -11.42 12.40 2.44
N LEU A 325 -10.52 11.63 1.87
CA LEU A 325 -10.76 10.74 0.75
C LEU A 325 -10.83 9.28 1.24
N ALA A 326 -11.47 8.41 0.49
CA ALA A 326 -11.58 7.00 0.85
C ALA A 326 -11.43 6.06 -0.34
N ILE A 327 -10.68 4.98 -0.15
CA ILE A 327 -10.56 3.87 -1.10
C ILE A 327 -10.82 2.55 -0.38
N HIS A 328 -11.83 1.79 -0.84
CA HIS A 328 -12.14 0.45 -0.33
C HIS A 328 -12.79 -0.44 -1.39
N GLY A 329 -12.76 -1.75 -1.17
CA GLY A 329 -13.19 -2.74 -2.16
C GLY A 329 -14.65 -2.71 -2.59
N LYS A 330 -15.54 -2.09 -1.80
CA LYS A 330 -16.96 -1.95 -2.15
C LYS A 330 -17.29 -0.77 -3.07
N GLN A 331 -16.31 0.08 -3.35
CA GLN A 331 -16.47 1.19 -4.29
C GLN A 331 -16.36 0.70 -5.75
N LYS A 332 -17.03 1.40 -6.66
CA LYS A 332 -16.84 1.18 -8.10
C LYS A 332 -15.40 1.47 -8.51
N GLN A 333 -14.87 0.69 -9.44
CA GLN A 333 -13.48 0.81 -9.90
C GLN A 333 -13.14 2.22 -10.39
N THR A 334 -14.06 2.85 -11.14
CA THR A 334 -13.88 4.23 -11.63
C THR A 334 -13.68 5.22 -10.49
N LYS A 335 -14.49 5.11 -9.42
CA LYS A 335 -14.34 5.98 -8.24
C LYS A 335 -13.02 5.75 -7.52
N ARG A 336 -12.60 4.49 -7.36
CA ARG A 336 -11.29 4.15 -6.75
C ARG A 336 -10.14 4.76 -7.53
N THR A 337 -10.16 4.63 -8.85
CA THR A 337 -9.16 5.20 -9.75
C THR A 337 -9.12 6.72 -9.65
N THR A 338 -10.27 7.38 -9.74
CA THR A 338 -10.36 8.84 -9.63
C THR A 338 -9.82 9.35 -8.28
N THR A 339 -10.23 8.71 -7.19
CA THR A 339 -9.77 9.06 -5.84
C THR A 339 -8.27 8.86 -5.68
N PHE A 340 -7.73 7.76 -6.22
CA PHE A 340 -6.30 7.49 -6.21
C PHE A 340 -5.50 8.59 -6.89
N PHE A 341 -5.87 8.97 -8.10
CA PHE A 341 -5.18 10.05 -8.82
C PHE A 341 -5.36 11.41 -8.15
N GLN A 342 -6.53 11.68 -7.62
CA GLN A 342 -6.77 12.91 -6.85
C GLN A 342 -5.83 13.01 -5.64
N PHE A 343 -5.67 11.92 -4.90
CA PHE A 343 -4.75 11.88 -3.76
C PHE A 343 -3.28 11.99 -4.19
N CYS A 344 -2.89 11.30 -5.27
CA CYS A 344 -1.51 11.35 -5.78
C CYS A 344 -1.10 12.77 -6.19
N ASN A 345 -2.00 13.52 -6.82
CA ASN A 345 -1.73 14.86 -7.34
C ASN A 345 -1.87 15.96 -6.27
N ALA A 346 -2.46 15.66 -5.11
CA ALA A 346 -2.60 16.64 -4.03
C ALA A 346 -1.31 16.78 -3.23
N GLU A 347 -0.96 17.99 -2.83
CA GLU A 347 0.17 18.25 -1.93
C GLU A 347 -0.14 17.86 -0.49
N SER A 348 -1.39 17.96 -0.09
CA SER A 348 -1.87 17.58 1.23
C SER A 348 -3.21 16.85 1.11
N GLY A 349 -3.58 16.13 2.15
CA GLY A 349 -4.85 15.43 2.21
C GLY A 349 -4.79 14.16 3.04
N ILE A 350 -5.94 13.63 3.37
CA ILE A 350 -6.09 12.44 4.20
C ILE A 350 -6.81 11.37 3.38
N LEU A 351 -6.17 10.22 3.18
CA LEU A 351 -6.75 9.06 2.52
C LEU A 351 -7.05 7.96 3.52
N LEU A 352 -8.31 7.59 3.64
CA LEU A 352 -8.75 6.42 4.41
C LEU A 352 -8.80 5.20 3.50
N CYS A 353 -8.20 4.09 3.92
CA CYS A 353 -8.15 2.88 3.09
C CYS A 353 -8.10 1.59 3.90
N THR A 354 -8.34 0.49 3.23
CA THR A 354 -8.06 -0.87 3.73
C THR A 354 -6.77 -1.41 3.13
N ASP A 355 -6.19 -2.45 3.74
CA ASP A 355 -4.99 -3.10 3.22
C ASP A 355 -5.17 -3.60 1.79
N VAL A 356 -6.30 -4.24 1.51
CA VAL A 356 -6.62 -4.77 0.16
C VAL A 356 -6.66 -3.66 -0.88
N ALA A 357 -7.27 -2.53 -0.55
CA ALA A 357 -7.38 -1.41 -1.47
C ALA A 357 -6.04 -0.70 -1.70
N ALA A 358 -5.16 -0.70 -0.70
CA ALA A 358 -3.87 -0.03 -0.76
C ALA A 358 -2.73 -0.91 -1.28
N ARG A 359 -2.95 -2.22 -1.38
CA ARG A 359 -1.94 -3.16 -1.87
C ARG A 359 -1.46 -2.80 -3.25
N GLY A 360 -0.14 -2.69 -3.37
CA GLY A 360 0.51 -2.40 -4.65
C GLY A 360 0.34 -0.99 -5.19
N LEU A 361 -0.40 -0.10 -4.52
CA LEU A 361 -0.44 1.30 -4.90
C LEU A 361 0.89 1.97 -4.59
N ASP A 362 1.47 2.60 -5.58
CA ASP A 362 2.66 3.43 -5.40
C ASP A 362 2.26 4.88 -5.23
N ILE A 363 1.68 5.17 -4.12
CA ILE A 363 1.30 6.52 -3.75
C ILE A 363 2.58 7.32 -3.53
N PRO A 364 2.69 8.54 -4.09
CA PRO A 364 3.79 9.43 -3.80
C PRO A 364 3.99 9.60 -2.28
N GLU A 365 5.18 9.94 -1.89
CA GLU A 365 5.56 10.09 -0.48
C GLU A 365 4.48 10.77 0.35
N VAL A 366 4.10 10.13 1.46
CA VAL A 366 3.18 10.68 2.45
C VAL A 366 3.91 11.02 3.73
N ASP A 367 3.45 12.03 4.46
CA ASP A 367 4.08 12.45 5.71
C ASP A 367 3.84 11.46 6.85
N TRP A 368 2.63 10.91 6.92
CA TRP A 368 2.21 9.99 7.97
C TRP A 368 1.43 8.80 7.45
N ILE A 369 1.77 7.63 7.96
CA ILE A 369 0.94 6.44 7.92
C ILE A 369 0.34 6.23 9.31
N VAL A 370 -0.98 6.31 9.42
CA VAL A 370 -1.71 6.05 10.66
C VAL A 370 -2.41 4.71 10.56
N GLN A 371 -2.11 3.81 11.46
CA GLN A 371 -2.75 2.49 11.53
C GLN A 371 -3.78 2.51 12.65
N TYR A 372 -5.01 2.88 12.29
CA TYR A 372 -6.12 2.97 13.24
C TYR A 372 -6.54 1.60 13.75
N ASP A 373 -6.65 0.65 12.85
CA ASP A 373 -6.78 -0.76 13.18
C ASP A 373 -5.44 -1.47 12.94
N PRO A 374 -5.00 -2.35 13.85
CA PRO A 374 -3.75 -3.07 13.70
C PRO A 374 -3.73 -3.94 12.43
N PRO A 375 -2.55 -4.13 11.81
CA PRO A 375 -2.40 -5.06 10.70
C PRO A 375 -2.56 -6.51 11.17
N ASP A 376 -2.91 -7.42 10.25
CA ASP A 376 -3.08 -8.85 10.56
C ASP A 376 -1.79 -9.52 11.02
N ASP A 377 -0.66 -9.09 10.48
CA ASP A 377 0.65 -9.64 10.78
C ASP A 377 1.76 -8.59 10.54
N PRO A 378 3.02 -8.88 10.92
CA PRO A 378 4.14 -7.98 10.67
C PRO A 378 4.39 -7.68 9.19
N LYS A 379 4.05 -8.56 8.27
CA LYS A 379 4.19 -8.31 6.81
C LYS A 379 3.25 -7.19 6.37
N GLU A 380 2.00 -7.23 6.80
CA GLU A 380 1.04 -6.15 6.51
C GLU A 380 1.50 -4.82 7.11
N TYR A 381 2.08 -4.84 8.31
CA TYR A 381 2.70 -3.66 8.90
C TYR A 381 3.76 -3.05 7.97
N ILE A 382 4.70 -3.86 7.53
CA ILE A 382 5.78 -3.43 6.62
C ILE A 382 5.22 -2.88 5.31
N HIS A 383 4.20 -3.51 4.75
CA HIS A 383 3.54 -3.03 3.53
C HIS A 383 2.83 -1.69 3.73
N ARG A 384 2.18 -1.50 4.86
CA ARG A 384 1.53 -0.23 5.20
C ARG A 384 2.54 0.90 5.30
N VAL A 385 3.59 0.73 6.09
CA VAL A 385 4.60 1.78 6.32
C VAL A 385 5.49 2.02 5.11
N GLY A 386 5.59 1.08 4.18
CA GLY A 386 6.28 1.26 2.90
C GLY A 386 5.66 2.31 1.97
N ARG A 387 4.66 3.06 2.41
CA ARG A 387 4.05 4.18 1.68
C ARG A 387 4.67 5.53 2.03
N THR A 388 5.61 5.57 2.93
CA THR A 388 6.32 6.79 3.36
C THR A 388 7.83 6.56 3.39
N ALA A 389 8.62 7.60 3.61
CA ALA A 389 10.09 7.57 3.66
C ALA A 389 10.73 6.93 2.42
N ARG A 390 10.24 7.29 1.24
CA ARG A 390 10.69 6.73 -0.04
C ARG A 390 11.82 7.54 -0.65
N GLY A 391 12.66 6.84 -1.41
CA GLY A 391 13.77 7.46 -2.13
C GLY A 391 15.02 7.66 -1.25
N ILE A 392 16.04 8.28 -1.84
CA ILE A 392 17.29 8.60 -1.15
C ILE A 392 17.01 9.77 -0.21
N ASN A 393 17.34 9.62 1.08
CA ASN A 393 17.07 10.60 2.14
C ASN A 393 15.57 10.87 2.40
N GLY A 394 14.67 9.98 1.98
CA GLY A 394 13.25 10.07 2.29
C GLY A 394 13.01 10.00 3.79
N ARG A 395 12.18 10.92 4.32
CA ARG A 395 11.75 10.94 5.71
C ARG A 395 10.24 10.73 5.79
N GLY A 396 9.80 9.98 6.78
CA GLY A 396 8.39 9.75 6.99
C GLY A 396 8.11 9.23 8.38
N HIS A 397 6.82 9.17 8.73
CA HIS A 397 6.38 8.80 10.05
C HIS A 397 5.30 7.72 9.97
N ALA A 398 5.33 6.79 10.90
CA ALA A 398 4.29 5.78 11.04
C ALA A 398 3.81 5.69 12.50
N LEU A 399 2.50 5.75 12.69
CA LEU A 399 1.84 5.63 13.98
C LEU A 399 0.96 4.39 14.01
N LEU A 400 1.22 3.50 14.95
CA LEU A 400 0.40 2.31 15.23
C LEU A 400 -0.42 2.57 16.50
N ILE A 401 -1.74 2.48 16.41
CA ILE A 401 -2.63 2.62 17.55
C ILE A 401 -2.95 1.22 18.09
N LEU A 402 -2.55 0.95 19.31
CA LEU A 402 -2.79 -0.30 20.01
C LEU A 402 -3.64 -0.09 21.26
N ARG A 403 -4.58 -0.99 21.49
CA ARG A 403 -5.23 -1.07 22.81
C ARG A 403 -4.28 -1.74 23.80
N PRO A 404 -4.45 -1.52 25.14
CA PRO A 404 -3.57 -2.14 26.13
C PRO A 404 -3.47 -3.66 25.97
N GLU A 405 -4.55 -4.35 25.61
CA GLU A 405 -4.59 -5.79 25.43
C GLU A 405 -3.88 -6.27 24.17
N GLU A 406 -3.54 -5.36 23.26
CA GLU A 406 -2.89 -5.65 21.97
C GLU A 406 -1.37 -5.46 21.99
N LEU A 407 -0.80 -5.07 23.12
CA LEU A 407 0.65 -4.82 23.25
C LEU A 407 1.52 -6.03 22.93
N GLY A 408 0.99 -7.23 23.03
CA GLY A 408 1.68 -8.46 22.61
C GLY A 408 2.08 -8.47 21.13
N PHE A 409 1.43 -7.68 20.29
CA PHE A 409 1.80 -7.54 18.87
C PHE A 409 3.20 -6.96 18.67
N LEU A 410 3.67 -6.12 19.58
CA LEU A 410 5.02 -5.55 19.55
C LEU A 410 6.12 -6.62 19.55
N ARG A 411 5.87 -7.76 20.19
CA ARG A 411 6.80 -8.90 20.18
C ARG A 411 6.99 -9.45 18.77
N TYR A 412 5.91 -9.59 18.02
CA TYR A 412 5.96 -10.06 16.63
C TYR A 412 6.68 -9.06 15.71
N LEU A 413 6.46 -7.76 15.92
CA LEU A 413 7.17 -6.71 15.20
C LEU A 413 8.67 -6.70 15.51
N LYS A 414 9.04 -6.90 16.77
CA LYS A 414 10.45 -7.02 17.17
C LYS A 414 11.12 -8.24 16.54
N GLN A 415 10.44 -9.38 16.49
CA GLN A 415 10.93 -10.58 15.80
C GLN A 415 11.11 -10.35 14.30
N ALA A 416 10.26 -9.53 13.69
CA ALA A 416 10.36 -9.12 12.29
C ALA A 416 11.37 -7.97 12.06
N ARG A 417 12.16 -7.59 13.07
CA ARG A 417 13.17 -6.53 13.01
C ARG A 417 12.61 -5.16 12.67
N VAL A 418 11.44 -4.82 13.20
CA VAL A 418 10.81 -3.51 13.06
C VAL A 418 11.12 -2.68 14.31
N PRO A 419 11.88 -1.57 14.19
CA PRO A 419 12.21 -0.71 15.31
C PRO A 419 11.02 0.21 15.62
N LEU A 420 10.34 -0.05 16.74
CA LEU A 420 9.22 0.76 17.22
C LEU A 420 9.51 1.31 18.62
N SER A 421 9.20 2.58 18.81
CA SER A 421 9.20 3.24 20.10
C SER A 421 7.80 3.73 20.47
N GLU A 422 7.54 3.91 21.75
CA GLU A 422 6.28 4.47 22.21
C GLU A 422 6.27 5.99 21.95
N PHE A 423 5.24 6.47 21.26
CA PHE A 423 4.99 7.91 21.13
C PHE A 423 4.22 8.42 22.35
N GLU A 424 4.74 9.46 22.95
CA GLU A 424 4.01 10.16 24.02
C GLU A 424 2.88 10.99 23.42
N PHE A 425 1.68 10.75 23.92
CA PHE A 425 0.51 11.53 23.57
C PHE A 425 -0.06 12.23 24.82
N SER A 426 -0.22 13.54 24.72
CA SER A 426 -0.82 14.32 25.81
C SER A 426 -2.34 14.18 25.79
N TRP A 427 -2.86 13.31 26.63
CA TRP A 427 -4.31 13.05 26.75
C TRP A 427 -5.12 14.28 27.17
N SER A 428 -4.50 15.25 27.82
CA SER A 428 -5.15 16.53 28.18
C SER A 428 -5.47 17.38 26.94
N LYS A 429 -4.81 17.15 25.82
CA LYS A 429 -5.01 17.89 24.56
C LYS A 429 -5.96 17.18 23.58
N ILE A 430 -6.56 16.06 23.99
CA ILE A 430 -7.53 15.36 23.17
C ILE A 430 -8.79 16.23 22.98
N SER A 431 -9.30 16.28 21.75
CA SER A 431 -10.57 16.96 21.46
C SER A 431 -11.71 16.18 22.09
N ASP A 432 -12.37 16.75 23.10
CA ASP A 432 -13.51 16.11 23.75
C ASP A 432 -14.80 16.39 22.97
N ILE A 433 -15.02 15.58 21.93
CA ILE A 433 -16.21 15.64 21.08
C ILE A 433 -17.13 14.43 21.27
N GLN A 434 -16.91 13.62 22.30
CA GLN A 434 -17.67 12.38 22.50
C GLN A 434 -19.17 12.63 22.60
N SER A 435 -19.58 13.64 23.36
CA SER A 435 -21.00 13.98 23.50
C SER A 435 -21.64 14.40 22.19
N GLN A 436 -20.93 15.21 21.39
CA GLN A 436 -21.38 15.64 20.06
C GLN A 436 -21.46 14.45 19.08
N LEU A 437 -20.48 13.55 19.12
CA LEU A 437 -20.46 12.33 18.32
C LEU A 437 -21.69 11.46 18.63
N GLU A 438 -21.96 11.19 19.88
CA GLU A 438 -23.10 10.39 20.32
C GLU A 438 -24.44 11.00 19.89
N LYS A 439 -24.61 12.31 20.06
CA LYS A 439 -25.80 13.03 19.60
C LYS A 439 -25.96 12.97 18.07
N LEU A 440 -24.86 13.09 17.34
CA LEU A 440 -24.88 13.04 15.88
C LEU A 440 -25.30 11.65 15.38
N ILE A 441 -24.71 10.60 15.93
CA ILE A 441 -25.04 9.20 15.55
C ILE A 441 -26.49 8.87 15.95
N GLU A 442 -26.99 9.37 17.05
CA GLU A 442 -28.37 9.18 17.48
C GLU A 442 -29.37 9.86 16.54
N LYS A 443 -29.07 11.07 16.07
CA LYS A 443 -30.00 11.90 15.29
C LYS A 443 -29.94 11.68 13.78
N ASN A 444 -28.77 11.36 13.24
CA ASN A 444 -28.60 11.19 11.79
C ASN A 444 -28.76 9.71 11.40
N TYR A 445 -29.88 9.40 10.73
CA TYR A 445 -30.20 8.03 10.33
C TYR A 445 -29.10 7.36 9.47
N PHE A 446 -28.56 8.09 8.49
CA PHE A 446 -27.55 7.51 7.58
C PHE A 446 -26.24 7.24 8.29
N LEU A 447 -25.78 8.18 9.11
CA LEU A 447 -24.58 7.99 9.93
C LEU A 447 -24.78 6.91 10.99
N HIS A 448 -25.96 6.84 11.61
CA HIS A 448 -26.29 5.78 12.55
C HIS A 448 -26.19 4.38 11.92
N LYS A 449 -26.78 4.21 10.74
CA LYS A 449 -26.72 2.94 10.01
C LYS A 449 -25.30 2.60 9.59
N SER A 450 -24.57 3.57 9.07
CA SER A 450 -23.15 3.41 8.68
C SER A 450 -22.26 3.06 9.87
N ALA A 451 -22.46 3.72 11.01
CA ALA A 451 -21.77 3.42 12.26
C ALA A 451 -22.07 2.01 12.77
N GLN A 452 -23.32 1.57 12.69
CA GLN A 452 -23.72 0.25 13.10
C GLN A 452 -23.07 -0.85 12.24
N GLU A 453 -23.04 -0.67 10.92
CA GLU A 453 -22.36 -1.57 9.99
C GLU A 453 -20.84 -1.58 10.23
N ALA A 454 -20.25 -0.43 10.48
CA ALA A 454 -18.82 -0.32 10.80
C ALA A 454 -18.45 -1.03 12.11
N TYR A 455 -19.24 -0.84 13.15
CA TYR A 455 -19.05 -1.53 14.44
C TYR A 455 -19.10 -3.04 14.27
N LYS A 456 -20.12 -3.56 13.58
CA LYS A 456 -20.25 -5.00 13.31
C LYS A 456 -19.08 -5.53 12.48
N ALA A 457 -18.65 -4.79 11.46
CA ALA A 457 -17.53 -5.17 10.62
C ALA A 457 -16.20 -5.16 11.40
N TYR A 458 -16.01 -4.20 12.30
CA TYR A 458 -14.85 -4.16 13.19
C TYR A 458 -14.76 -5.40 14.07
N ILE A 459 -15.86 -5.78 14.72
CA ILE A 459 -15.91 -6.97 15.57
C ILE A 459 -15.63 -8.25 14.75
N ARG A 460 -16.21 -8.38 13.56
CA ARG A 460 -15.98 -9.53 12.67
C ARG A 460 -14.53 -9.59 12.17
N ALA A 461 -13.95 -8.46 11.80
CA ALA A 461 -12.54 -8.38 11.41
C ALA A 461 -11.62 -8.76 12.57
N TYR A 462 -11.96 -8.33 13.77
CA TYR A 462 -11.22 -8.69 14.97
C TYR A 462 -11.29 -10.19 15.27
N ASP A 463 -12.46 -10.80 15.13
CA ASP A 463 -12.67 -12.25 15.28
C ASP A 463 -11.92 -13.05 14.20
N SER A 464 -11.75 -12.52 13.02
CA SER A 464 -11.03 -13.19 11.92
C SER A 464 -9.53 -12.92 11.90
N HIS A 465 -8.99 -12.18 12.87
CA HIS A 465 -7.58 -11.88 12.95
C HIS A 465 -6.73 -13.15 13.11
N SER A 466 -5.57 -13.19 12.43
CA SER A 466 -4.69 -14.37 12.45
C SER A 466 -4.04 -14.63 13.81
N LEU A 467 -3.69 -13.57 14.53
CA LEU A 467 -3.04 -13.64 15.85
C LEU A 467 -4.07 -13.65 16.98
N LYS A 468 -4.82 -14.73 17.11
CA LYS A 468 -5.90 -14.86 18.10
C LYS A 468 -5.45 -14.79 19.55
N GLN A 469 -4.17 -15.03 19.83
CA GLN A 469 -3.59 -14.90 21.17
C GLN A 469 -3.55 -13.44 21.65
N ILE A 470 -3.49 -12.50 20.71
CA ILE A 470 -3.40 -11.06 20.97
C ILE A 470 -4.74 -10.39 20.70
N TYR A 471 -5.35 -10.73 19.57
CA TYR A 471 -6.64 -10.18 19.12
C TYR A 471 -7.75 -11.18 19.40
N ASP A 472 -8.08 -11.32 20.69
CA ASP A 472 -9.17 -12.19 21.13
C ASP A 472 -10.46 -11.38 21.25
N VAL A 473 -11.41 -11.69 20.40
CA VAL A 473 -12.73 -11.03 20.37
C VAL A 473 -13.48 -11.16 21.70
N ASN A 474 -13.21 -12.22 22.47
CA ASN A 474 -13.85 -12.43 23.78
C ASN A 474 -13.32 -11.47 24.85
N ASN A 475 -12.13 -10.90 24.66
CA ASN A 475 -11.51 -9.92 25.54
C ASN A 475 -11.89 -8.47 25.19
N LEU A 476 -12.66 -8.26 24.14
CA LEU A 476 -13.17 -6.93 23.79
C LEU A 476 -14.22 -6.48 24.80
N ASP A 477 -14.00 -5.29 25.37
CA ASP A 477 -15.01 -4.58 26.15
C ASP A 477 -15.97 -3.87 25.17
N LEU A 478 -17.03 -4.54 24.77
CA LEU A 478 -17.97 -4.03 23.77
C LEU A 478 -18.61 -2.68 24.15
N PRO A 479 -19.01 -2.44 25.42
CA PRO A 479 -19.47 -1.12 25.84
C PRO A 479 -18.46 0.00 25.61
N LYS A 480 -17.18 -0.24 25.78
CA LYS A 480 -16.12 0.74 25.50
C LYS A 480 -15.83 0.87 24.00
N VAL A 481 -15.79 -0.25 23.27
CA VAL A 481 -15.59 -0.26 21.83
C VAL A 481 -16.67 0.54 21.11
N CYS A 482 -17.92 0.36 21.48
CA CYS A 482 -19.04 1.05 20.81
C CYS A 482 -19.01 2.57 20.99
N LEU A 483 -18.39 3.08 22.06
CA LEU A 483 -18.24 4.52 22.28
C LEU A 483 -17.42 5.19 21.18
N SER A 484 -16.41 4.53 20.64
CA SER A 484 -15.63 5.01 19.51
C SER A 484 -16.43 5.11 18.20
N PHE A 485 -17.54 4.42 18.11
CA PHE A 485 -18.47 4.50 16.99
C PHE A 485 -19.66 5.45 17.25
N GLY A 486 -19.68 6.11 18.40
CA GLY A 486 -20.74 7.03 18.80
C GLY A 486 -21.97 6.38 19.44
N PHE A 487 -21.90 5.11 19.82
CA PHE A 487 -22.99 4.39 20.49
C PHE A 487 -22.82 4.42 22.00
N LYS A 488 -23.90 4.68 22.71
CA LYS A 488 -23.97 4.55 24.18
C LYS A 488 -24.16 3.09 24.60
N VAL A 489 -24.85 2.31 23.77
CA VAL A 489 -25.15 0.90 23.98
C VAL A 489 -24.66 0.11 22.76
N PRO A 490 -23.94 -1.02 22.96
CA PRO A 490 -23.41 -1.80 21.84
C PRO A 490 -24.53 -2.34 20.94
N PRO A 491 -24.45 -2.14 19.62
CA PRO A 491 -25.32 -2.82 18.67
C PRO A 491 -25.15 -4.35 18.75
N PHE A 492 -26.20 -5.08 18.40
CA PHE A 492 -26.13 -6.55 18.36
C PHE A 492 -25.23 -7.04 17.22
N VAL A 493 -24.36 -8.00 17.52
CA VAL A 493 -23.46 -8.66 16.55
C VAL A 493 -23.66 -10.17 16.62
N ASP A 494 -23.74 -10.82 15.46
CA ASP A 494 -24.01 -12.27 15.33
C ASP A 494 -22.81 -13.17 15.70
N LEU A 495 -21.96 -12.73 16.60
CA LEU A 495 -20.83 -13.50 17.09
C LEU A 495 -21.08 -13.88 18.55
N ASN A 496 -20.63 -15.08 18.97
CA ASN A 496 -20.64 -15.50 20.36
C ASN A 496 -19.53 -14.79 21.14
N VAL A 497 -19.60 -13.47 21.20
CA VAL A 497 -18.66 -12.65 21.97
C VAL A 497 -19.14 -12.58 23.40
N ASN A 498 -18.48 -13.28 24.30
CA ASN A 498 -18.73 -13.18 25.73
C ASN A 498 -18.07 -11.93 26.27
N SER A 499 -18.85 -10.87 26.50
CA SER A 499 -18.35 -9.72 27.23
C SER A 499 -18.12 -10.12 28.69
N ASN A 500 -16.91 -9.96 29.20
CA ASN A 500 -16.55 -10.28 30.59
C ASN A 500 -17.26 -9.43 31.65
N HIS A 501 -18.18 -8.54 31.27
CA HIS A 501 -18.95 -7.70 32.17
C HIS A 501 -20.42 -7.58 31.81
N GLY A 502 -21.02 -8.62 31.24
CA GLY A 502 -22.45 -8.64 30.97
C GLY A 502 -23.14 -9.81 31.66
N ARG A 503 -23.86 -9.57 32.73
CA ARG A 503 -24.89 -10.50 33.21
C ARG A 503 -25.68 -11.00 32.00
N ARG A 504 -25.71 -12.33 31.81
CA ARG A 504 -26.68 -13.00 30.95
C ARG A 504 -28.03 -12.33 31.14
N LEU A 505 -28.49 -11.57 30.19
CA LEU A 505 -29.89 -11.25 30.04
C LEU A 505 -30.58 -12.59 29.70
N GLN A 506 -31.11 -13.22 30.72
CA GLN A 506 -32.04 -14.34 30.54
C GLN A 506 -33.14 -13.85 29.60
N LYS A 507 -33.26 -14.52 28.46
CA LYS A 507 -34.44 -14.39 27.60
C LYS A 507 -35.66 -14.65 28.47
N ARG A 508 -36.39 -13.57 28.83
CA ARG A 508 -37.78 -13.73 29.28
C ARG A 508 -38.57 -14.26 28.11
N GLY A 509 -39.08 -15.48 28.29
CA GLY A 509 -40.00 -16.10 27.36
C GLY A 509 -41.26 -15.25 27.25
N GLY A 510 -41.56 -14.85 26.06
CA GLY A 510 -42.82 -14.25 25.61
C GLY A 510 -43.22 -14.89 24.30
N GLY A 511 -44.19 -15.70 24.38
CA GLY A 511 -45.19 -16.19 23.46
C GLY A 511 -44.90 -16.41 21.99
N GLY A 512 -45.02 -17.66 21.57
CA GLY A 512 -45.69 -18.07 20.34
C GLY A 512 -45.08 -17.58 19.02
N GLY A 513 -44.07 -18.26 18.50
CA GLY A 513 -43.68 -18.15 17.11
C GLY A 513 -42.94 -19.42 16.71
N PHE A 514 -43.38 -20.07 15.68
CA PHE A 514 -42.93 -21.36 15.15
C PHE A 514 -41.39 -21.46 15.14
N GLY A 515 -40.89 -22.43 15.90
CA GLY A 515 -39.47 -22.75 15.97
C GLY A 515 -38.98 -23.34 14.66
N TYR A 516 -38.10 -22.62 13.99
CA TYR A 516 -37.20 -23.21 13.01
C TYR A 516 -36.21 -24.10 13.78
N GLN A 517 -36.37 -25.39 13.69
CA GLN A 517 -35.36 -26.34 14.10
C GLN A 517 -34.10 -26.06 13.29
N LYS A 518 -32.94 -25.93 13.97
CA LYS A 518 -31.63 -25.93 13.33
C LYS A 518 -31.51 -27.16 12.44
N SER A 519 -31.69 -27.00 11.14
CA SER A 519 -31.33 -28.04 10.18
C SER A 519 -29.81 -28.25 10.30
N LYS A 520 -29.43 -29.52 10.52
CA LYS A 520 -28.05 -29.99 10.46
C LYS A 520 -27.41 -29.42 9.20
N SER A 521 -26.21 -28.86 9.32
CA SER A 521 -25.43 -28.32 8.21
C SER A 521 -25.39 -29.32 7.05
N VAL A 522 -26.12 -29.02 6.00
CA VAL A 522 -26.06 -29.80 4.76
C VAL A 522 -24.77 -29.41 4.07
N HIS A 523 -23.86 -30.34 3.89
CA HIS A 523 -22.62 -30.14 3.17
C HIS A 523 -22.91 -29.49 1.80
N LYS A 524 -22.23 -28.39 1.48
CA LYS A 524 -22.35 -27.66 0.19
C LYS A 524 -22.29 -28.59 -1.04
N ALA A 525 -21.56 -29.70 -0.95
CA ALA A 525 -21.48 -30.72 -2.00
C ALA A 525 -22.82 -31.44 -2.29
N LYS A 526 -23.77 -31.48 -1.35
CA LYS A 526 -25.10 -32.10 -1.57
C LYS A 526 -26.08 -31.15 -2.25
N ILE A 527 -25.90 -29.83 -2.08
CA ILE A 527 -26.78 -28.82 -2.70
C ILE A 527 -26.50 -28.77 -4.22
N PHE A 528 -25.23 -28.84 -4.61
CA PHE A 528 -24.85 -28.82 -6.04
C PHE A 528 -25.19 -30.11 -6.80
N LYS A 529 -25.25 -31.26 -6.12
CA LYS A 529 -25.65 -32.53 -6.77
C LYS A 529 -27.13 -32.57 -7.17
N HIS A 530 -27.98 -31.79 -6.54
CA HIS A 530 -29.42 -31.73 -6.90
C HIS A 530 -29.72 -30.73 -8.02
N ILE A 531 -28.86 -29.74 -8.23
CA ILE A 531 -29.03 -28.71 -9.29
C ILE A 531 -28.55 -29.24 -10.65
N SER A 532 -27.57 -30.16 -10.68
CA SER A 532 -26.99 -30.68 -11.93
C SER A 532 -27.82 -31.81 -12.60
N LYS A 533 -28.96 -32.22 -12.05
CA LYS A 533 -29.76 -33.31 -12.59
C LYS A 533 -31.09 -32.91 -13.23
N LYS A 534 -31.39 -31.64 -13.34
CA LYS A 534 -32.53 -31.15 -14.13
C LYS A 534 -32.01 -30.11 -15.13
N SER A 535 -31.75 -30.58 -16.32
CA SER A 535 -31.67 -29.69 -17.49
C SER A 535 -33.08 -29.15 -17.74
N ASP A 536 -33.38 -28.01 -17.16
CA ASP A 536 -34.61 -27.30 -17.46
C ASP A 536 -34.24 -26.22 -18.52
N ASN A 537 -34.63 -26.53 -19.76
CA ASN A 537 -34.43 -25.65 -20.94
C ASN A 537 -35.25 -24.37 -20.88
N ARG A 538 -35.76 -23.95 -19.71
CA ARG A 538 -36.59 -22.74 -19.55
C ARG A 538 -35.87 -21.53 -19.00
N GLN A 539 -34.56 -21.57 -18.87
CA GLN A 539 -33.82 -20.46 -18.27
C GLN A 539 -33.23 -19.45 -19.28
N PHE A 540 -33.58 -19.57 -20.57
CA PHE A 540 -33.08 -18.65 -21.59
C PHE A 540 -34.20 -18.09 -22.47
N SER A 541 -35.26 -17.56 -21.89
CA SER A 541 -36.18 -16.67 -22.57
C SER A 541 -36.66 -15.59 -21.61
N ARG A 542 -35.83 -14.56 -21.48
CA ARG A 542 -36.11 -13.12 -21.46
C ARG A 542 -34.96 -12.32 -20.91
#